data_77c5d275919f78dfa69c95acfda5037e
#
_entry.id   77c5d275919f78dfa69c95acfda5037e
#
_cell.length_a   1.000
_cell.length_b   1.000
_cell.length_c   1.000
_cell.angle_alpha   90.00
_cell.angle_beta   90.00
_cell.angle_gamma   90.00
#
_symmetry.space_group_name_H-M   'P 1'
#
loop_
_entity.id
_entity.type
_entity.pdbx_description
1 polymer ?
#
loop_
_entity_poly.entity_id
_entity_poly.type
_entity_poly.pdbx_seq_one_letter_code
_entity_poly.pdbx_strand_id
1 'polypeptide(L)'
;MIFFISFLVNGNVVSFGQTTIPDSLKKSFRLFEDDKIIEITLRFDLTTYFKTKPKDEYLKANLTIHLSKTDSVSRDIGLKTRGVFRNQYCSFAPIELNIKKARFGYTDLDKIFKLKLVPQCNFNKINEDYVLREYLAYKLFNVLTDTSFRVRLLKITYLDTQKKRKPINQYGFFIEPAEMLSKRTNCIQIKLRALNQKSIIPRIMDRLAIFNYMIGNYDWSVPGLHNVLVLKSLEYEPTGLGIAIPHDFDWTGLVNPSYAIPIEATGIENVRERLFLGVCRSKEVYKKELEMCLEKRNDFYKVINDFSYISNQTKKDINAYLDGFFNQLTRNKETILSNLINTCKNF
;
A
#
# COMPACT_ATOMS: atom_id res chain seq x y z
N MET A 1 75.18 3.27 -32.51
CA MET A 1 74.53 4.36 -31.79
C MET A 1 73.05 4.38 -32.24
N ILE A 2 72.19 3.67 -31.51
CA ILE A 2 70.77 3.44 -31.87
C ILE A 2 69.96 4.34 -30.92
N PHE A 3 69.27 5.32 -31.51
CA PHE A 3 68.33 6.19 -30.78
C PHE A 3 66.99 5.47 -30.61
N PHE A 4 66.55 5.26 -29.33
CA PHE A 4 65.19 4.89 -28.97
C PHE A 4 64.36 6.15 -28.82
N ILE A 5 63.33 6.33 -29.64
CA ILE A 5 62.32 7.35 -29.51
C ILE A 5 61.19 6.73 -28.68
N SER A 6 61.01 7.24 -27.47
CA SER A 6 59.92 6.90 -26.55
C SER A 6 58.66 7.74 -26.87
N PHE A 7 57.62 7.11 -27.35
CA PHE A 7 56.32 7.76 -27.51
C PHE A 7 55.56 7.68 -26.16
N LEU A 8 55.42 8.82 -25.55
CA LEU A 8 54.51 9.01 -24.40
C LEU A 8 53.08 9.16 -24.97
N VAL A 9 52.25 8.13 -24.78
CA VAL A 9 50.81 8.22 -25.01
C VAL A 9 50.14 8.81 -23.78
N ASN A 10 49.75 10.07 -23.86
CA ASN A 10 48.90 10.70 -22.85
C ASN A 10 47.47 10.12 -22.92
N GLY A 11 47.20 9.13 -22.11
CA GLY A 11 45.85 8.61 -21.90
C GLY A 11 45.05 9.56 -21.00
N ASN A 12 44.21 10.41 -21.58
CA ASN A 12 43.19 11.14 -20.83
C ASN A 12 42.17 10.15 -20.28
N VAL A 13 42.26 9.81 -19.02
CA VAL A 13 41.22 9.12 -18.28
C VAL A 13 40.07 10.12 -18.07
N VAL A 14 39.03 10.00 -18.87
CA VAL A 14 37.77 10.74 -18.65
C VAL A 14 37.15 10.16 -17.39
N SER A 15 37.40 10.81 -16.26
CA SER A 15 36.68 10.58 -15.01
C SER A 15 35.24 11.05 -15.21
N PHE A 16 34.31 10.09 -15.31
CA PHE A 16 32.88 10.41 -15.18
C PHE A 16 32.62 10.92 -13.76
N GLY A 17 32.64 12.23 -13.62
CA GLY A 17 32.31 12.92 -12.40
C GLY A 17 30.90 12.51 -11.99
N GLN A 18 30.75 11.91 -10.81
CA GLN A 18 29.47 11.79 -10.14
C GLN A 18 28.92 13.21 -9.98
N THR A 19 27.89 13.56 -10.76
CA THR A 19 27.15 14.80 -10.59
C THR A 19 26.50 14.75 -9.21
N THR A 20 27.11 15.44 -8.25
CA THR A 20 26.55 15.64 -6.91
C THR A 20 25.31 16.52 -7.06
N ILE A 21 24.14 15.95 -6.80
CA ILE A 21 22.86 16.69 -6.75
C ILE A 21 22.98 17.75 -5.64
N PRO A 22 22.65 19.02 -5.90
CA PRO A 22 22.71 20.07 -4.88
C PRO A 22 21.85 19.71 -3.65
N ASP A 23 22.35 19.99 -2.44
CA ASP A 23 21.69 19.66 -1.18
C ASP A 23 20.30 20.31 -1.02
N SER A 24 20.03 21.42 -1.71
CA SER A 24 18.71 22.06 -1.76
C SER A 24 17.65 21.20 -2.46
N LEU A 25 18.03 20.45 -3.49
CA LEU A 25 17.12 19.51 -4.20
C LEU A 25 16.94 18.19 -3.43
N LYS A 26 17.94 17.77 -2.66
CA LYS A 26 17.85 16.57 -1.81
C LYS A 26 16.81 16.68 -0.69
N LYS A 27 16.39 17.87 -0.34
CA LYS A 27 15.43 18.14 0.76
C LYS A 27 13.98 18.20 0.31
N SER A 28 13.67 18.34 -0.97
CA SER A 28 12.33 18.67 -1.44
C SER A 28 11.47 17.46 -1.86
N PHE A 29 12.07 16.32 -2.18
CA PHE A 29 11.32 15.13 -2.61
C PHE A 29 11.12 14.16 -1.45
N ARG A 30 9.88 14.08 -0.96
CA ARG A 30 9.46 13.16 0.10
C ARG A 30 8.41 12.21 -0.43
N LEU A 31 8.79 10.93 -0.58
CA LEU A 31 8.00 9.94 -1.30
C LEU A 31 6.58 9.76 -0.74
N PHE A 32 6.40 9.81 0.58
CA PHE A 32 5.15 9.51 1.25
C PHE A 32 4.51 10.70 2.00
N GLU A 33 5.01 11.91 1.83
CA GLU A 33 4.45 13.11 2.49
C GLU A 33 3.62 13.99 1.55
N ASP A 34 3.60 13.67 0.25
CA ASP A 34 2.85 14.39 -0.78
C ASP A 34 1.93 13.39 -1.51
N ASP A 35 0.72 13.84 -1.84
CA ASP A 35 -0.31 13.03 -2.53
C ASP A 35 -0.30 13.19 -4.06
N LYS A 36 0.56 14.05 -4.61
CA LYS A 36 0.67 14.20 -6.06
C LYS A 36 1.12 12.90 -6.70
N ILE A 37 0.49 12.51 -7.81
CA ILE A 37 0.91 11.34 -8.57
C ILE A 37 2.38 11.47 -9.01
N ILE A 38 3.11 10.36 -8.93
CA ILE A 38 4.48 10.27 -9.47
C ILE A 38 4.44 9.43 -10.73
N GLU A 39 5.10 9.90 -11.79
CA GLU A 39 5.38 9.10 -12.97
C GLU A 39 6.69 8.35 -12.77
N ILE A 40 6.66 7.03 -13.03
CA ILE A 40 7.86 6.19 -12.98
C ILE A 40 7.98 5.36 -14.25
N THR A 41 9.22 5.03 -14.60
CA THR A 41 9.51 4.04 -15.63
C THR A 41 10.25 2.87 -15.01
N LEU A 42 9.73 1.66 -15.21
CA LEU A 42 10.38 0.40 -14.84
C LEU A 42 10.81 -0.34 -16.10
N ARG A 43 12.11 -0.50 -16.29
CA ARG A 43 12.70 -1.23 -17.44
C ARG A 43 13.31 -2.53 -16.94
N PHE A 44 12.79 -3.66 -17.43
CA PHE A 44 13.28 -5.01 -17.10
C PHE A 44 12.84 -6.02 -18.16
N ASP A 45 13.26 -7.27 -18.06
CA ASP A 45 12.81 -8.34 -18.94
C ASP A 45 11.38 -8.75 -18.62
N LEU A 46 10.43 -8.16 -19.35
CA LEU A 46 8.99 -8.45 -19.19
C LEU A 46 8.65 -9.88 -19.58
N THR A 47 9.37 -10.48 -20.53
CA THR A 47 9.11 -11.85 -20.95
C THR A 47 9.44 -12.85 -19.85
N THR A 48 10.60 -12.73 -19.24
CA THR A 48 11.00 -13.54 -18.09
C THR A 48 10.07 -13.28 -16.91
N TYR A 49 9.74 -12.03 -16.62
CA TYR A 49 8.82 -11.66 -15.52
C TYR A 49 7.46 -12.35 -15.65
N PHE A 50 6.80 -12.27 -16.81
CA PHE A 50 5.49 -12.89 -17.01
C PHE A 50 5.55 -14.42 -17.03
N LYS A 51 6.64 -15.02 -17.51
CA LYS A 51 6.82 -16.45 -17.57
C LYS A 51 7.12 -17.08 -16.21
N THR A 52 8.00 -16.44 -15.43
CA THR A 52 8.54 -17.06 -14.20
C THR A 52 7.97 -16.50 -12.92
N LYS A 53 7.43 -15.26 -12.96
CA LYS A 53 6.97 -14.52 -11.76
C LYS A 53 7.95 -14.66 -10.60
N PRO A 54 9.20 -14.19 -10.76
CA PRO A 54 10.32 -14.49 -9.87
C PRO A 54 10.02 -14.00 -8.45
N LYS A 55 9.96 -14.93 -7.49
CA LYS A 55 9.64 -14.66 -6.10
C LYS A 55 10.86 -14.73 -5.19
N ASP A 56 11.78 -15.63 -5.50
CA ASP A 56 12.96 -15.91 -4.66
C ASP A 56 14.17 -15.09 -5.10
N GLU A 57 14.31 -14.84 -6.39
CA GLU A 57 15.42 -14.10 -6.98
C GLU A 57 14.98 -12.75 -7.57
N TYR A 58 15.90 -11.78 -7.52
CA TYR A 58 15.67 -10.47 -8.11
C TYR A 58 16.10 -10.45 -9.58
N LEU A 59 15.20 -10.07 -10.46
CA LEU A 59 15.53 -9.63 -11.81
C LEU A 59 16.29 -8.30 -11.75
N LYS A 60 17.25 -8.12 -12.66
CA LYS A 60 17.86 -6.81 -12.90
C LYS A 60 16.81 -5.89 -13.54
N ALA A 61 16.64 -4.72 -12.98
CA ALA A 61 15.72 -3.71 -13.46
C ALA A 61 16.34 -2.32 -13.32
N ASN A 62 15.79 -1.37 -14.07
CA ASN A 62 16.12 0.04 -13.92
C ASN A 62 14.83 0.79 -13.53
N LEU A 63 14.91 1.60 -12.47
CA LEU A 63 13.84 2.48 -12.01
C LEU A 63 14.21 3.91 -12.33
N THR A 64 13.38 4.57 -13.14
CA THR A 64 13.42 6.02 -13.36
C THR A 64 12.23 6.66 -12.63
N ILE A 65 12.50 7.63 -11.79
CA ILE A 65 11.50 8.47 -11.12
C ILE A 65 11.51 9.83 -11.82
N HIS A 66 10.36 10.23 -12.37
CA HIS A 66 10.21 11.53 -13.02
C HIS A 66 9.79 12.55 -11.97
N LEU A 67 10.68 13.49 -11.67
CA LEU A 67 10.51 14.53 -10.65
C LEU A 67 9.74 15.72 -11.19
N SER A 68 9.92 15.98 -12.50
CA SER A 68 9.20 16.98 -13.29
C SER A 68 9.15 16.54 -14.76
N LYS A 69 8.60 17.39 -15.63
CA LYS A 69 8.61 17.13 -17.08
C LYS A 69 10.02 17.06 -17.68
N THR A 70 10.99 17.71 -17.06
CA THR A 70 12.37 17.86 -17.56
C THR A 70 13.42 17.23 -16.65
N ASP A 71 13.03 16.78 -15.45
CA ASP A 71 13.97 16.23 -14.48
C ASP A 71 13.56 14.83 -14.04
N SER A 72 14.53 13.92 -14.03
CA SER A 72 14.34 12.53 -13.62
C SER A 72 15.62 11.95 -13.04
N VAL A 73 15.45 10.97 -12.16
CA VAL A 73 16.56 10.19 -11.61
C VAL A 73 16.36 8.71 -11.94
N SER A 74 17.40 8.08 -12.50
CA SER A 74 17.37 6.69 -12.93
C SER A 74 18.45 5.88 -12.22
N ARG A 75 18.10 4.69 -11.71
CA ARG A 75 19.03 3.79 -11.00
C ARG A 75 18.71 2.33 -11.28
N ASP A 76 19.77 1.53 -11.32
CA ASP A 76 19.65 0.09 -11.39
C ASP A 76 19.23 -0.46 -10.02
N ILE A 77 18.29 -1.38 -10.05
CA ILE A 77 17.64 -1.97 -8.89
C ILE A 77 17.40 -3.46 -9.11
N GLY A 78 17.00 -4.15 -8.03
CA GLY A 78 16.44 -5.49 -8.13
C GLY A 78 14.90 -5.45 -8.10
N LEU A 79 14.25 -6.31 -8.88
CA LEU A 79 12.80 -6.45 -8.94
C LEU A 79 12.42 -7.92 -8.78
N LYS A 80 11.47 -8.21 -7.88
CA LYS A 80 10.85 -9.54 -7.77
C LYS A 80 9.37 -9.43 -7.45
N THR A 81 8.64 -10.51 -7.69
CA THR A 81 7.22 -10.59 -7.29
C THR A 81 7.09 -10.91 -5.80
N ARG A 82 5.93 -10.58 -5.22
CA ARG A 82 5.58 -10.89 -3.84
C ARG A 82 4.11 -11.34 -3.74
N GLY A 83 3.70 -11.73 -2.53
CA GLY A 83 2.34 -12.22 -2.24
C GLY A 83 2.16 -13.69 -2.61
N VAL A 84 0.98 -14.22 -2.34
CA VAL A 84 0.61 -15.61 -2.63
C VAL A 84 -0.46 -15.64 -3.71
N PHE A 85 -1.68 -15.20 -3.41
CA PHE A 85 -2.80 -15.26 -4.32
C PHE A 85 -2.57 -14.42 -5.60
N ARG A 86 -2.27 -13.14 -5.48
CA ARG A 86 -2.06 -12.26 -6.65
C ARG A 86 -0.82 -12.64 -7.47
N ASN A 87 0.17 -13.31 -6.86
CA ASN A 87 1.32 -13.85 -7.61
C ASN A 87 0.88 -14.93 -8.61
N GLN A 88 -0.06 -15.77 -8.21
CA GLN A 88 -0.60 -16.83 -9.07
C GLN A 88 -1.63 -16.30 -10.07
N TYR A 89 -2.53 -15.45 -9.62
CA TYR A 89 -3.69 -15.00 -10.37
C TYR A 89 -3.39 -13.85 -11.36
N CYS A 90 -2.61 -12.83 -10.94
CA CYS A 90 -2.40 -11.63 -11.72
C CYS A 90 -1.29 -11.79 -12.76
N SER A 91 -1.44 -11.21 -13.94
CA SER A 91 -0.35 -11.03 -14.90
C SER A 91 0.75 -10.14 -14.30
N PHE A 92 0.36 -9.00 -13.73
CA PHE A 92 1.24 -8.18 -12.89
C PHE A 92 0.99 -8.52 -11.42
N ALA A 93 1.80 -9.43 -10.89
CA ALA A 93 1.84 -9.70 -9.46
C ALA A 93 2.34 -8.48 -8.69
N PRO A 94 1.99 -8.30 -7.40
CA PRO A 94 2.62 -7.30 -6.56
C PRO A 94 4.15 -7.43 -6.57
N ILE A 95 4.85 -6.30 -6.58
CA ILE A 95 6.29 -6.23 -6.80
C ILE A 95 7.00 -5.78 -5.52
N GLU A 96 8.17 -6.34 -5.26
CA GLU A 96 9.16 -5.83 -4.31
C GLU A 96 10.35 -5.30 -5.11
N LEU A 97 10.67 -4.02 -4.93
CA LEU A 97 11.86 -3.38 -5.47
C LEU A 97 12.94 -3.38 -4.40
N ASN A 98 14.12 -3.93 -4.71
CA ASN A 98 15.32 -3.82 -3.87
C ASN A 98 16.13 -2.61 -4.34
N ILE A 99 16.07 -1.53 -3.58
CA ILE A 99 16.74 -0.27 -3.88
C ILE A 99 17.89 0.03 -2.90
N LYS A 100 18.29 -0.95 -2.07
CA LYS A 100 19.31 -0.78 -1.02
C LYS A 100 20.63 -0.19 -1.52
N LYS A 101 21.05 -0.57 -2.73
CA LYS A 101 22.32 -0.10 -3.35
C LYS A 101 22.11 1.12 -4.25
N ALA A 102 20.87 1.47 -4.57
CA ALA A 102 20.54 2.62 -5.40
C ALA A 102 20.70 3.91 -4.60
N ARG A 103 21.43 4.87 -5.15
CA ARG A 103 21.62 6.19 -4.56
C ARG A 103 20.90 7.21 -5.45
N PHE A 104 19.66 7.55 -5.08
CA PHE A 104 18.84 8.50 -5.83
C PHE A 104 19.25 9.95 -5.57
N GLY A 105 19.97 10.20 -4.47
CA GLY A 105 20.35 11.54 -4.04
C GLY A 105 19.27 12.24 -3.21
N TYR A 106 18.25 11.52 -2.78
CA TYR A 106 17.17 12.00 -1.92
C TYR A 106 17.21 11.25 -0.59
N THR A 107 17.31 12.01 0.51
CA THR A 107 17.55 11.45 1.85
C THR A 107 16.54 10.38 2.23
N ASP A 108 15.26 10.55 1.87
CA ASP A 108 14.23 9.58 2.25
C ASP A 108 14.26 8.33 1.37
N LEU A 109 14.49 8.46 0.05
CA LEU A 109 14.65 7.31 -0.85
C LEU A 109 15.90 6.50 -0.53
N ASP A 110 17.01 7.17 -0.23
CA ASP A 110 18.30 6.54 0.02
C ASP A 110 18.34 5.75 1.34
N LYS A 111 17.35 5.96 2.22
CA LYS A 111 17.15 5.17 3.45
C LYS A 111 16.24 3.97 3.26
N ILE A 112 15.55 3.86 2.12
CA ILE A 112 14.68 2.74 1.81
C ILE A 112 15.50 1.60 1.21
N PHE A 113 15.37 0.40 1.79
CA PHE A 113 16.03 -0.79 1.25
C PHE A 113 15.13 -1.57 0.31
N LYS A 114 13.85 -1.68 0.66
CA LYS A 114 12.84 -2.40 -0.08
C LYS A 114 11.58 -1.55 -0.20
N LEU A 115 11.01 -1.52 -1.39
CA LEU A 115 9.81 -0.75 -1.67
C LEU A 115 8.74 -1.66 -2.29
N LYS A 116 7.57 -1.68 -1.68
CA LYS A 116 6.43 -2.47 -2.15
C LYS A 116 5.66 -1.66 -3.19
N LEU A 117 5.51 -2.23 -4.38
CA LEU A 117 4.67 -1.71 -5.45
C LEU A 117 3.45 -2.61 -5.62
N VAL A 118 2.27 -2.02 -5.59
CA VAL A 118 1.01 -2.65 -5.97
C VAL A 118 0.66 -2.19 -7.38
N PRO A 119 0.83 -3.04 -8.40
CA PRO A 119 0.45 -2.74 -9.77
C PRO A 119 -1.01 -3.09 -10.03
N GLN A 120 -1.54 -2.64 -11.14
CA GLN A 120 -2.77 -3.19 -11.72
C GLN A 120 -2.59 -4.70 -12.00
N CYS A 121 -3.55 -5.52 -11.57
CA CYS A 121 -3.45 -7.00 -11.64
C CYS A 121 -3.35 -7.53 -13.08
N ASN A 122 -4.26 -7.14 -13.96
CA ASN A 122 -4.32 -7.56 -15.36
C ASN A 122 -4.49 -6.34 -16.29
N PHE A 123 -4.46 -6.58 -17.60
CA PHE A 123 -4.41 -5.52 -18.61
C PHE A 123 -5.75 -4.81 -18.88
N ASN A 124 -6.86 -5.38 -18.47
CA ASN A 124 -8.17 -4.82 -18.71
C ASN A 124 -8.47 -3.63 -17.77
N LYS A 125 -9.32 -2.71 -18.25
CA LYS A 125 -9.63 -1.45 -17.55
C LYS A 125 -10.25 -1.65 -16.15
N ILE A 126 -10.99 -2.73 -15.93
CA ILE A 126 -11.60 -2.98 -14.61
C ILE A 126 -10.53 -3.19 -13.53
N ASN A 127 -9.37 -3.77 -13.86
CA ASN A 127 -8.28 -3.95 -12.92
C ASN A 127 -7.56 -2.64 -12.57
N GLU A 128 -7.63 -1.62 -13.44
CA GLU A 128 -7.22 -0.26 -13.10
C GLU A 128 -8.12 0.31 -12.00
N ASP A 129 -9.44 0.12 -12.13
CA ASP A 129 -10.40 0.55 -11.11
C ASP A 129 -10.13 -0.13 -9.76
N TYR A 130 -9.82 -1.42 -9.74
CA TYR A 130 -9.51 -2.16 -8.51
C TYR A 130 -8.28 -1.61 -7.78
N VAL A 131 -7.16 -1.37 -8.47
CA VAL A 131 -5.95 -0.86 -7.83
C VAL A 131 -6.14 0.57 -7.31
N LEU A 132 -6.93 1.39 -8.00
CA LEU A 132 -7.25 2.76 -7.56
C LEU A 132 -8.21 2.76 -6.34
N ARG A 133 -9.16 1.83 -6.28
CA ARG A 133 -10.03 1.63 -5.10
C ARG A 133 -9.23 1.10 -3.91
N GLU A 134 -8.29 0.18 -4.11
CA GLU A 134 -7.39 -0.28 -3.06
C GLU A 134 -6.54 0.88 -2.51
N TYR A 135 -5.98 1.73 -3.38
CA TYR A 135 -5.31 2.97 -2.97
C TYR A 135 -6.21 3.86 -2.11
N LEU A 136 -7.47 4.06 -2.52
CA LEU A 136 -8.44 4.85 -1.76
C LEU A 136 -8.75 4.22 -0.39
N ALA A 137 -8.80 2.89 -0.26
CA ALA A 137 -9.00 2.24 1.04
C ALA A 137 -7.90 2.63 2.05
N TYR A 138 -6.62 2.69 1.62
CA TYR A 138 -5.55 3.22 2.46
C TYR A 138 -5.78 4.70 2.83
N LYS A 139 -6.18 5.52 1.87
CA LYS A 139 -6.46 6.95 2.10
C LYS A 139 -7.62 7.16 3.07
N LEU A 140 -8.66 6.33 3.00
CA LEU A 140 -9.76 6.35 3.96
C LEU A 140 -9.28 5.99 5.38
N PHE A 141 -8.40 5.00 5.54
CA PHE A 141 -7.86 4.68 6.86
C PHE A 141 -6.97 5.81 7.40
N ASN A 142 -6.24 6.54 6.52
CA ASN A 142 -5.47 7.72 6.92
C ASN A 142 -6.35 8.86 7.49
N VAL A 143 -7.64 8.93 7.15
CA VAL A 143 -8.59 9.90 7.77
C VAL A 143 -8.78 9.64 9.27
N LEU A 144 -8.67 8.37 9.69
CA LEU A 144 -8.91 7.97 11.08
C LEU A 144 -7.70 8.11 11.99
N THR A 145 -6.49 8.00 11.44
CA THR A 145 -5.26 8.00 12.25
C THR A 145 -4.01 8.18 11.39
N ASP A 146 -3.03 8.93 11.92
CA ASP A 146 -1.69 9.03 11.32
C ASP A 146 -0.86 7.76 11.52
N THR A 147 -1.22 6.91 12.51
CA THR A 147 -0.59 5.60 12.70
C THR A 147 -1.20 4.60 11.72
N SER A 148 -0.89 4.80 10.45
CA SER A 148 -1.41 4.07 9.30
C SER A 148 -0.37 4.08 8.17
N PHE A 149 -0.41 3.11 7.27
CA PHE A 149 0.46 3.15 6.09
C PHE A 149 0.11 4.34 5.20
N ARG A 150 1.12 5.12 4.85
CA ARG A 150 1.04 6.09 3.76
C ARG A 150 1.22 5.38 2.42
N VAL A 151 0.56 5.86 1.40
CA VAL A 151 0.65 5.31 0.05
C VAL A 151 0.92 6.43 -0.95
N ARG A 152 1.63 6.11 -2.05
CA ARG A 152 1.93 7.07 -3.11
C ARG A 152 1.42 6.56 -4.45
N LEU A 153 0.48 7.28 -5.04
CA LEU A 153 -0.07 6.95 -6.36
C LEU A 153 0.99 7.10 -7.44
N LEU A 154 0.97 6.17 -8.40
CA LEU A 154 1.92 6.09 -9.49
C LEU A 154 1.22 5.96 -10.83
N LYS A 155 1.80 6.61 -11.84
CA LYS A 155 1.62 6.28 -13.25
C LYS A 155 2.88 5.59 -13.74
N ILE A 156 2.76 4.34 -14.12
CA ILE A 156 3.89 3.45 -14.37
C ILE A 156 3.98 3.16 -15.86
N THR A 157 5.17 3.37 -16.42
CA THR A 157 5.53 2.89 -17.77
C THR A 157 6.48 1.71 -17.62
N TYR A 158 6.05 0.53 -18.05
CA TYR A 158 6.91 -0.65 -18.13
C TYR A 158 7.54 -0.75 -19.50
N LEU A 159 8.87 -0.90 -19.53
CA LEU A 159 9.65 -1.04 -20.76
C LEU A 159 10.39 -2.38 -20.78
N ASP A 160 10.23 -3.11 -21.87
CA ASP A 160 10.89 -4.41 -22.07
C ASP A 160 12.35 -4.23 -22.48
N THR A 161 13.30 -4.78 -21.72
CA THR A 161 14.72 -4.78 -22.08
C THR A 161 15.00 -5.61 -23.33
N GLN A 162 14.18 -6.61 -23.63
CA GLN A 162 14.31 -7.46 -24.80
C GLN A 162 13.66 -6.84 -26.06
N LYS A 163 12.97 -5.70 -25.91
CA LYS A 163 12.23 -5.01 -27.00
C LYS A 163 11.20 -5.89 -27.73
N LYS A 164 10.76 -6.98 -27.09
CA LYS A 164 9.74 -7.91 -27.64
C LYS A 164 8.32 -7.45 -27.37
N ARG A 165 8.13 -6.51 -26.44
CA ARG A 165 6.82 -5.99 -26.02
C ARG A 165 6.77 -4.49 -26.15
N LYS A 166 5.61 -3.98 -26.55
CA LYS A 166 5.32 -2.52 -26.53
C LYS A 166 5.33 -2.01 -25.09
N PRO A 167 5.61 -0.71 -24.88
CA PRO A 167 5.45 -0.09 -23.56
C PRO A 167 4.05 -0.34 -22.99
N ILE A 168 3.98 -0.64 -21.69
CA ILE A 168 2.73 -0.88 -20.96
C ILE A 168 2.58 0.23 -19.95
N ASN A 169 1.44 0.93 -19.97
CA ASN A 169 1.13 2.01 -19.04
C ASN A 169 0.02 1.57 -18.10
N GLN A 170 0.21 1.75 -16.79
CA GLN A 170 -0.75 1.37 -15.76
C GLN A 170 -0.68 2.34 -14.58
N TYR A 171 -1.77 2.40 -13.81
CA TYR A 171 -1.71 2.93 -12.45
C TYR A 171 -1.23 1.85 -11.47
N GLY A 172 -0.67 2.31 -10.38
CA GLY A 172 -0.27 1.50 -9.24
C GLY A 172 0.05 2.42 -8.08
N PHE A 173 0.53 1.88 -6.97
CA PHE A 173 0.97 2.70 -5.87
C PHE A 173 2.09 2.02 -5.07
N PHE A 174 2.93 2.86 -4.47
CA PHE A 174 3.87 2.42 -3.45
C PHE A 174 3.21 2.41 -2.09
N ILE A 175 3.57 1.43 -1.27
CA ILE A 175 3.22 1.37 0.15
C ILE A 175 4.44 1.77 0.96
N GLU A 176 4.26 2.63 1.95
CA GLU A 176 5.27 3.02 2.92
C GLU A 176 5.91 1.77 3.54
N PRO A 177 7.25 1.66 3.57
CA PRO A 177 7.91 0.59 4.30
C PRO A 177 7.54 0.59 5.79
N ALA A 178 7.32 -0.60 6.36
CA ALA A 178 6.96 -0.73 7.76
C ALA A 178 8.02 -0.14 8.71
N GLU A 179 9.29 -0.14 8.28
CA GLU A 179 10.40 0.50 9.00
C GLU A 179 10.25 2.03 9.04
N MET A 180 9.79 2.66 7.95
CA MET A 180 9.51 4.10 7.92
C MET A 180 8.32 4.44 8.79
N LEU A 181 7.22 3.70 8.67
CA LEU A 181 6.05 3.85 9.53
C LEU A 181 6.44 3.73 11.00
N SER A 182 7.16 2.68 11.38
CA SER A 182 7.61 2.46 12.76
C SER A 182 8.44 3.63 13.28
N LYS A 183 9.38 4.11 12.46
CA LYS A 183 10.26 5.23 12.83
C LYS A 183 9.49 6.54 13.02
N ARG A 184 8.58 6.89 12.09
CA ARG A 184 7.82 8.17 12.19
C ARG A 184 6.78 8.16 13.31
N THR A 185 6.34 6.98 13.76
CA THR A 185 5.40 6.82 14.87
C THR A 185 6.07 6.47 16.20
N ASN A 186 7.40 6.52 16.26
CA ASN A 186 8.20 6.17 17.43
C ASN A 186 7.83 4.78 17.99
N CYS A 187 7.79 3.78 17.09
CA CYS A 187 7.40 2.41 17.39
C CYS A 187 8.41 1.38 16.89
N ILE A 188 8.29 0.16 17.38
CA ILE A 188 8.97 -1.04 16.85
C ILE A 188 7.95 -2.05 16.34
N GLN A 189 8.34 -2.87 15.35
CA GLN A 189 7.49 -3.91 14.81
C GLN A 189 7.49 -5.15 15.71
N ILE A 190 6.30 -5.69 15.99
CA ILE A 190 6.14 -6.97 16.66
C ILE A 190 5.88 -8.04 15.59
N LYS A 191 6.73 -9.08 15.57
CA LYS A 191 6.64 -10.21 14.62
C LYS A 191 6.14 -11.50 15.29
N LEU A 192 5.66 -11.41 16.52
CA LEU A 192 5.14 -12.54 17.27
C LEU A 192 3.77 -12.96 16.75
N ARG A 193 3.64 -14.18 16.22
CA ARG A 193 2.40 -14.69 15.64
C ARG A 193 1.36 -15.17 16.65
N ALA A 194 1.75 -15.34 17.93
CA ALA A 194 0.86 -15.78 19.00
C ALA A 194 0.00 -14.64 19.61
N LEU A 195 -0.03 -13.46 18.96
CA LEU A 195 -0.89 -12.37 19.36
C LEU A 195 -2.35 -12.69 19.06
N ASN A 196 -3.25 -12.14 19.87
CA ASN A 196 -4.67 -12.08 19.56
C ASN A 196 -5.19 -10.64 19.67
N GLN A 197 -6.46 -10.41 19.43
CA GLN A 197 -7.01 -9.06 19.44
C GLN A 197 -6.94 -8.40 20.83
N LYS A 198 -6.92 -9.18 21.94
CA LYS A 198 -6.73 -8.65 23.31
C LYS A 198 -5.30 -8.16 23.57
N SER A 199 -4.34 -8.53 22.71
CA SER A 199 -2.96 -8.01 22.75
C SER A 199 -2.84 -6.59 22.17
N ILE A 200 -3.93 -6.01 21.65
CA ILE A 200 -3.98 -4.70 21.03
C ILE A 200 -4.71 -3.71 21.94
N ILE A 201 -4.23 -2.47 21.99
CA ILE A 201 -4.88 -1.37 22.72
C ILE A 201 -6.36 -1.32 22.31
N PRO A 202 -7.31 -1.47 23.26
CA PRO A 202 -8.73 -1.68 22.96
C PRO A 202 -9.30 -0.70 21.95
N ARG A 203 -9.11 0.61 22.13
CA ARG A 203 -9.61 1.64 21.22
C ARG A 203 -9.05 1.51 19.81
N ILE A 204 -7.78 1.10 19.67
CA ILE A 204 -7.15 0.91 18.36
C ILE A 204 -7.75 -0.33 17.67
N MET A 205 -7.96 -1.39 18.45
CA MET A 205 -8.58 -2.62 17.94
C MET A 205 -10.02 -2.38 17.48
N ASP A 206 -10.79 -1.67 18.27
CA ASP A 206 -12.19 -1.38 17.98
C ASP A 206 -12.32 -0.47 16.74
N ARG A 207 -11.47 0.54 16.60
CA ARG A 207 -11.37 1.40 15.39
C ARG A 207 -11.03 0.60 14.14
N LEU A 208 -10.00 -0.26 14.23
CA LEU A 208 -9.60 -1.13 13.11
C LEU A 208 -10.75 -2.05 12.69
N ALA A 209 -11.44 -2.67 13.65
CA ALA A 209 -12.53 -3.59 13.38
C ALA A 209 -13.73 -2.88 12.74
N ILE A 210 -14.12 -1.70 13.24
CA ILE A 210 -15.20 -0.89 12.67
C ILE A 210 -14.84 -0.37 11.27
N PHE A 211 -13.59 0.08 11.05
CA PHE A 211 -13.14 0.47 9.72
C PHE A 211 -13.21 -0.67 8.72
N ASN A 212 -12.68 -1.85 9.09
CA ASN A 212 -12.74 -3.04 8.23
C ASN A 212 -14.19 -3.46 7.94
N TYR A 213 -15.08 -3.37 8.92
CA TYR A 213 -16.52 -3.59 8.71
C TYR A 213 -17.12 -2.57 7.75
N MET A 214 -16.79 -1.28 7.88
CA MET A 214 -17.27 -0.19 7.02
C MET A 214 -16.92 -0.45 5.54
N ILE A 215 -15.67 -0.87 5.26
CA ILE A 215 -15.20 -1.12 3.89
C ILE A 215 -15.47 -2.55 3.40
N GLY A 216 -16.09 -3.41 4.23
CA GLY A 216 -16.37 -4.82 3.90
C GLY A 216 -15.10 -5.65 3.77
N ASN A 217 -14.14 -5.47 4.68
CA ASN A 217 -12.93 -6.28 4.74
C ASN A 217 -13.12 -7.44 5.72
N TYR A 218 -13.07 -8.66 5.23
CA TYR A 218 -13.06 -9.89 6.04
C TYR A 218 -11.73 -10.65 5.96
N ASP A 219 -10.77 -10.16 5.16
CA ASP A 219 -9.48 -10.80 4.94
C ASP A 219 -8.39 -10.22 5.86
N TRP A 220 -8.65 -10.22 7.17
CA TRP A 220 -7.69 -9.75 8.15
C TRP A 220 -7.76 -10.55 9.46
N SER A 221 -6.62 -10.68 10.14
CA SER A 221 -6.55 -11.35 11.44
C SER A 221 -5.33 -10.90 12.22
N VAL A 222 -5.50 -10.54 13.51
CA VAL A 222 -4.39 -10.28 14.42
C VAL A 222 -3.62 -11.58 14.72
N PRO A 223 -4.29 -12.70 15.06
CA PRO A 223 -3.64 -14.00 15.05
C PRO A 223 -2.98 -14.29 13.69
N GLY A 224 -1.71 -14.69 13.73
CA GLY A 224 -0.96 -14.95 12.49
C GLY A 224 -0.47 -13.72 11.73
N LEU A 225 -0.84 -12.50 12.15
CA LEU A 225 -0.48 -11.23 11.49
C LEU A 225 -0.91 -11.19 10.01
N HIS A 226 -2.14 -11.67 9.72
CA HIS A 226 -2.67 -11.67 8.36
C HIS A 226 -3.27 -10.30 8.04
N ASN A 227 -2.70 -9.62 7.05
CA ASN A 227 -3.09 -8.27 6.61
C ASN A 227 -3.16 -7.22 7.73
N VAL A 228 -2.42 -7.46 8.82
CA VAL A 228 -2.27 -6.58 9.97
C VAL A 228 -0.80 -6.49 10.38
N LEU A 229 -0.28 -5.26 10.45
CA LEU A 229 1.00 -4.97 11.10
C LEU A 229 0.74 -4.66 12.57
N VAL A 230 1.52 -5.24 13.48
CA VAL A 230 1.47 -4.87 14.89
C VAL A 230 2.74 -4.14 15.29
N LEU A 231 2.56 -2.96 15.87
CA LEU A 231 3.62 -2.13 16.42
C LEU A 231 3.52 -2.07 17.95
N LYS A 232 4.64 -1.75 18.61
CA LYS A 232 4.70 -1.38 20.01
C LYS A 232 5.34 -0.01 20.14
N SER A 233 4.72 0.90 20.89
CA SER A 233 5.28 2.21 21.17
C SER A 233 6.61 2.09 21.94
N LEU A 234 7.57 2.94 21.60
CA LEU A 234 8.79 3.14 22.37
C LEU A 234 8.56 4.09 23.57
N GLU A 235 7.48 4.87 23.53
CA GLU A 235 7.03 5.63 24.69
C GLU A 235 6.37 4.68 25.71
N TYR A 236 6.40 5.09 26.98
CA TYR A 236 5.77 4.31 28.02
C TYR A 236 4.27 4.14 27.75
N GLU A 237 3.85 2.90 27.59
CA GLU A 237 2.46 2.48 27.42
C GLU A 237 2.12 1.53 28.59
N PRO A 238 1.26 1.96 29.57
CA PRO A 238 1.05 1.23 30.82
C PRO A 238 0.55 -0.19 30.64
N THR A 239 -0.21 -0.46 29.57
CA THR A 239 -0.80 -1.79 29.34
C THR A 239 0.16 -2.75 28.66
N GLY A 240 1.27 -2.26 28.09
CA GLY A 240 2.19 -3.06 27.29
C GLY A 240 1.61 -3.60 25.98
N LEU A 241 0.38 -3.17 25.62
CA LEU A 241 -0.35 -3.65 24.44
C LEU A 241 0.18 -3.06 23.14
N GLY A 242 -0.16 -3.72 22.02
CA GLY A 242 0.26 -3.33 20.68
C GLY A 242 -0.68 -2.35 19.98
N ILE A 243 -0.22 -1.85 18.85
CA ILE A 243 -0.94 -0.99 17.91
C ILE A 243 -1.12 -1.79 16.62
N ALA A 244 -2.35 -2.15 16.27
CA ALA A 244 -2.66 -2.88 15.05
C ALA A 244 -2.96 -1.92 13.89
N ILE A 245 -2.36 -2.17 12.73
CA ILE A 245 -2.49 -1.35 11.52
C ILE A 245 -2.88 -2.27 10.36
N PRO A 246 -4.08 -2.10 9.76
CA PRO A 246 -4.52 -2.91 8.63
C PRO A 246 -3.79 -2.52 7.35
N HIS A 247 -3.65 -3.48 6.44
CA HIS A 247 -3.12 -3.28 5.10
C HIS A 247 -3.61 -4.39 4.16
N ASP A 248 -3.33 -4.25 2.84
CA ASP A 248 -3.75 -5.20 1.80
C ASP A 248 -5.28 -5.27 1.70
N PHE A 249 -5.86 -4.21 1.13
CA PHE A 249 -7.31 -4.01 1.09
C PHE A 249 -7.96 -4.48 -0.21
N ASP A 250 -7.26 -5.25 -1.05
CA ASP A 250 -7.79 -5.67 -2.34
C ASP A 250 -9.01 -6.61 -2.23
N TRP A 251 -9.11 -7.43 -1.16
CA TRP A 251 -10.24 -8.32 -0.89
C TRP A 251 -11.35 -7.64 -0.05
N THR A 252 -11.78 -6.45 -0.45
CA THR A 252 -12.81 -5.71 0.28
C THR A 252 -14.03 -5.42 -0.57
N GLY A 253 -15.19 -5.25 0.06
CA GLY A 253 -16.42 -4.84 -0.60
C GLY A 253 -16.32 -3.46 -1.26
N LEU A 254 -15.46 -2.57 -0.74
CA LEU A 254 -15.17 -1.27 -1.32
C LEU A 254 -14.44 -1.41 -2.67
N VAL A 255 -13.48 -2.31 -2.77
CA VAL A 255 -12.72 -2.60 -4.01
C VAL A 255 -13.58 -3.43 -4.97
N ASN A 256 -14.29 -4.42 -4.45
CA ASN A 256 -15.19 -5.31 -5.19
C ASN A 256 -14.54 -5.99 -6.41
N PRO A 257 -13.37 -6.64 -6.26
CA PRO A 257 -12.75 -7.28 -7.41
C PRO A 257 -13.40 -8.62 -7.72
N SER A 258 -13.48 -8.97 -8.99
CA SER A 258 -14.09 -10.20 -9.46
C SER A 258 -13.42 -11.50 -8.97
N TYR A 259 -12.18 -11.38 -8.48
CA TYR A 259 -11.45 -12.52 -7.92
C TYR A 259 -11.63 -12.71 -6.40
N ALA A 260 -12.22 -11.76 -5.69
CA ALA A 260 -12.49 -11.89 -4.26
C ALA A 260 -13.78 -12.70 -4.03
N ILE A 261 -13.62 -14.00 -3.97
CA ILE A 261 -14.70 -14.92 -3.67
C ILE A 261 -14.65 -15.27 -2.19
N PRO A 262 -15.70 -14.95 -1.39
CA PRO A 262 -15.74 -15.29 0.02
C PRO A 262 -15.53 -16.77 0.27
N ILE A 263 -14.84 -17.10 1.37
CA ILE A 263 -14.67 -18.48 1.82
C ILE A 263 -15.97 -18.89 2.53
N GLU A 264 -16.51 -20.06 2.25
CA GLU A 264 -17.76 -20.58 2.83
C GLU A 264 -17.82 -20.44 4.36
N ALA A 265 -16.73 -20.69 5.05
CA ALA A 265 -16.63 -20.53 6.51
C ALA A 265 -16.89 -19.10 7.02
N THR A 266 -16.90 -18.09 6.15
CA THR A 266 -17.24 -16.71 6.53
C THR A 266 -18.75 -16.48 6.67
N GLY A 267 -19.56 -17.32 6.03
CA GLY A 267 -21.00 -17.20 6.00
C GLY A 267 -21.53 -16.05 5.15
N ILE A 268 -20.69 -15.40 4.33
CA ILE A 268 -21.08 -14.38 3.36
C ILE A 268 -21.01 -14.95 1.94
N GLU A 269 -21.94 -14.54 1.09
CA GLU A 269 -22.02 -15.01 -0.30
C GLU A 269 -21.31 -14.06 -1.28
N ASN A 270 -21.23 -12.80 -0.91
CA ASN A 270 -20.68 -11.75 -1.77
C ASN A 270 -19.66 -10.89 -1.02
N VAL A 271 -18.56 -10.53 -1.68
CA VAL A 271 -17.50 -9.66 -1.10
C VAL A 271 -18.04 -8.31 -0.62
N ARG A 272 -19.16 -7.83 -1.16
CA ARG A 272 -19.78 -6.56 -0.73
C ARG A 272 -20.61 -6.68 0.57
N GLU A 273 -20.82 -7.88 1.06
CA GLU A 273 -21.41 -8.05 2.39
C GLU A 273 -20.42 -7.67 3.48
N ARG A 274 -20.95 -7.16 4.60
CA ARG A 274 -20.13 -6.73 5.72
C ARG A 274 -20.13 -7.76 6.81
N LEU A 275 -18.95 -8.28 7.15
CA LEU A 275 -18.74 -9.21 8.25
C LEU A 275 -17.93 -8.53 9.35
N PHE A 276 -18.46 -8.50 10.57
CA PHE A 276 -17.72 -7.95 11.70
C PHE A 276 -16.85 -9.03 12.36
N LEU A 277 -15.56 -8.76 12.47
CA LEU A 277 -14.57 -9.68 13.04
C LEU A 277 -13.91 -9.11 14.31
N GLY A 278 -14.47 -8.05 14.89
CA GLY A 278 -13.95 -7.42 16.09
C GLY A 278 -14.24 -8.20 17.38
N VAL A 279 -13.55 -7.82 18.47
CA VAL A 279 -13.76 -8.37 19.83
C VAL A 279 -15.11 -7.93 20.35
N CYS A 280 -15.79 -8.81 21.10
CA CYS A 280 -17.04 -8.45 21.80
C CYS A 280 -16.80 -7.34 22.82
N ARG A 281 -17.58 -6.26 22.71
CA ARG A 281 -17.58 -5.09 23.57
C ARG A 281 -18.99 -4.77 24.05
N SER A 282 -19.08 -3.88 25.04
CA SER A 282 -20.38 -3.33 25.40
C SER A 282 -20.96 -2.45 24.28
N LYS A 283 -22.25 -2.27 24.29
CA LYS A 283 -22.97 -1.44 23.31
C LYS A 283 -22.46 0.00 23.28
N GLU A 284 -22.05 0.54 24.43
CA GLU A 284 -21.52 1.90 24.58
C GLU A 284 -20.18 2.08 23.87
N VAL A 285 -19.31 1.08 23.92
CA VAL A 285 -18.00 1.10 23.23
C VAL A 285 -18.22 1.15 21.72
N TYR A 286 -19.05 0.26 21.18
CA TYR A 286 -19.37 0.26 19.75
C TYR A 286 -20.04 1.56 19.32
N LYS A 287 -21.00 2.07 20.11
CA LYS A 287 -21.67 3.34 19.83
C LYS A 287 -20.67 4.50 19.67
N LYS A 288 -19.68 4.58 20.56
CA LYS A 288 -18.65 5.63 20.54
C LYS A 288 -17.78 5.54 19.27
N GLU A 289 -17.32 4.35 18.87
CA GLU A 289 -16.50 4.20 17.66
C GLU A 289 -17.32 4.42 16.37
N LEU A 290 -18.60 4.05 16.34
CA LEU A 290 -19.51 4.35 15.23
C LEU A 290 -19.79 5.85 15.12
N GLU A 291 -19.94 6.57 16.24
CA GLU A 291 -20.09 8.02 16.27
C GLU A 291 -18.86 8.74 15.73
N MET A 292 -17.66 8.29 16.12
CA MET A 292 -16.40 8.81 15.54
C MET A 292 -16.35 8.61 14.02
N CYS A 293 -16.78 7.46 13.50
CA CYS A 293 -16.89 7.26 12.05
C CYS A 293 -17.89 8.20 11.40
N LEU A 294 -19.02 8.47 12.06
CA LEU A 294 -20.04 9.39 11.57
C LEU A 294 -19.52 10.84 11.53
N GLU A 295 -18.78 11.28 12.54
CA GLU A 295 -18.12 12.59 12.56
C GLU A 295 -17.14 12.74 11.39
N LYS A 296 -16.46 11.66 10.99
CA LYS A 296 -15.51 11.62 9.87
C LYS A 296 -16.16 11.38 8.50
N ARG A 297 -17.49 11.27 8.43
CA ARG A 297 -18.21 10.95 7.19
C ARG A 297 -17.83 11.90 6.04
N ASN A 298 -17.85 13.19 6.27
CA ASN A 298 -17.55 14.18 5.22
C ASN A 298 -16.09 14.09 4.73
N ASP A 299 -15.16 13.78 5.63
CA ASP A 299 -13.75 13.60 5.28
C ASP A 299 -13.57 12.37 4.38
N PHE A 300 -14.28 11.26 4.64
CA PHE A 300 -14.27 10.08 3.77
C PHE A 300 -14.80 10.40 2.37
N TYR A 301 -15.95 11.06 2.27
CA TYR A 301 -16.51 11.44 0.96
C TYR A 301 -15.61 12.44 0.22
N LYS A 302 -14.98 13.36 0.93
CA LYS A 302 -14.03 14.30 0.35
C LYS A 302 -12.84 13.53 -0.30
N VAL A 303 -12.25 12.56 0.37
CA VAL A 303 -11.16 11.72 -0.20
C VAL A 303 -11.58 11.09 -1.52
N ILE A 304 -12.81 10.58 -1.61
CA ILE A 304 -13.31 9.91 -2.82
C ILE A 304 -13.64 10.93 -3.91
N ASN A 305 -14.34 12.01 -3.58
CA ASN A 305 -14.85 12.96 -4.54
C ASN A 305 -13.75 13.84 -5.14
N ASP A 306 -12.73 14.19 -4.35
CA ASP A 306 -11.56 14.96 -4.81
C ASP A 306 -10.57 14.10 -5.63
N PHE A 307 -10.69 12.77 -5.58
CA PHE A 307 -9.79 11.88 -6.31
C PHE A 307 -10.13 11.84 -7.80
N SER A 308 -9.27 12.45 -8.64
CA SER A 308 -9.53 12.69 -10.06
C SER A 308 -9.21 11.50 -10.98
N TYR A 309 -8.62 10.41 -10.46
CA TYR A 309 -8.10 9.30 -11.29
C TYR A 309 -9.10 8.16 -11.49
N ILE A 310 -10.29 8.23 -10.89
CA ILE A 310 -11.40 7.29 -11.11
C ILE A 310 -12.57 7.98 -11.81
N SER A 311 -13.39 7.17 -12.50
CA SER A 311 -14.57 7.67 -13.21
C SER A 311 -15.64 8.17 -12.23
N ASN A 312 -16.53 9.05 -12.72
CA ASN A 312 -17.70 9.46 -11.94
C ASN A 312 -18.62 8.29 -11.56
N GLN A 313 -18.68 7.26 -12.42
CA GLN A 313 -19.43 6.04 -12.12
C GLN A 313 -18.80 5.26 -10.96
N THR A 314 -17.48 5.14 -10.93
CA THR A 314 -16.74 4.52 -9.83
C THR A 314 -16.93 5.30 -8.52
N LYS A 315 -16.89 6.64 -8.57
CA LYS A 315 -17.19 7.48 -7.38
C LYS A 315 -18.59 7.22 -6.85
N LYS A 316 -19.60 7.18 -7.75
CA LYS A 316 -20.98 6.88 -7.36
C LYS A 316 -21.12 5.52 -6.70
N ASP A 317 -20.46 4.48 -7.24
CA ASP A 317 -20.49 3.13 -6.67
C ASP A 317 -19.85 3.06 -5.28
N ILE A 318 -18.66 3.68 -5.10
CA ILE A 318 -17.99 3.72 -3.80
C ILE A 318 -18.84 4.50 -2.78
N ASN A 319 -19.37 5.67 -3.17
CA ASN A 319 -20.20 6.49 -2.30
C ASN A 319 -21.49 5.72 -1.91
N ALA A 320 -22.17 5.08 -2.85
CA ALA A 320 -23.35 4.25 -2.57
C ALA A 320 -23.04 3.08 -1.62
N TYR A 321 -21.86 2.47 -1.77
CA TYR A 321 -21.42 1.44 -0.84
C TYR A 321 -21.22 1.97 0.58
N LEU A 322 -20.56 3.12 0.74
CA LEU A 322 -20.41 3.77 2.04
C LEU A 322 -21.74 4.30 2.59
N ASP A 323 -22.64 4.79 1.72
CA ASP A 323 -24.00 5.19 2.12
C ASP A 323 -24.76 4.03 2.78
N GLY A 324 -24.58 2.81 2.31
CA GLY A 324 -25.15 1.62 2.95
C GLY A 324 -24.74 1.46 4.43
N PHE A 325 -23.50 1.80 4.77
CA PHE A 325 -23.02 1.82 6.16
C PHE A 325 -23.57 3.05 6.94
N PHE A 326 -23.42 4.25 6.40
CA PHE A 326 -23.79 5.48 7.10
C PHE A 326 -25.31 5.62 7.28
N ASN A 327 -26.11 5.12 6.33
CA ASN A 327 -27.58 5.12 6.47
C ASN A 327 -28.02 4.16 7.59
N GLN A 328 -27.35 3.03 7.79
CA GLN A 328 -27.61 2.18 8.96
C GLN A 328 -27.31 2.92 10.28
N LEU A 329 -26.21 3.69 10.33
CA LEU A 329 -25.86 4.49 11.50
C LEU A 329 -26.88 5.57 11.84
N THR A 330 -27.46 6.23 10.82
CA THR A 330 -28.35 7.36 11.02
C THR A 330 -29.82 6.97 11.19
N ARG A 331 -30.28 5.92 10.47
CA ARG A 331 -31.68 5.53 10.44
C ARG A 331 -31.99 4.31 11.30
N ASN A 332 -31.04 3.38 11.45
CA ASN A 332 -31.24 2.08 12.09
C ASN A 332 -30.06 1.72 13.02
N LYS A 333 -29.65 2.68 13.88
CA LYS A 333 -28.48 2.51 14.76
C LYS A 333 -28.55 1.25 15.63
N GLU A 334 -29.72 0.88 16.12
CA GLU A 334 -29.89 -0.32 16.92
C GLU A 334 -29.63 -1.59 16.11
N THR A 335 -30.00 -1.63 14.84
CA THR A 335 -29.74 -2.79 13.98
C THR A 335 -28.25 -3.03 13.76
N ILE A 336 -27.46 -1.99 13.45
CA ILE A 336 -26.01 -2.16 13.29
C ILE A 336 -25.35 -2.57 14.60
N LEU A 337 -25.73 -1.97 15.72
CA LEU A 337 -25.24 -2.36 17.04
C LEU A 337 -25.55 -3.82 17.37
N SER A 338 -26.78 -4.28 17.10
CA SER A 338 -27.17 -5.68 17.28
C SER A 338 -26.33 -6.61 16.39
N ASN A 339 -26.10 -6.24 15.13
CA ASN A 339 -25.26 -7.02 14.23
C ASN A 339 -23.83 -7.16 14.76
N LEU A 340 -23.20 -6.06 15.23
CA LEU A 340 -21.85 -6.09 15.80
C LEU A 340 -21.80 -7.00 17.05
N ILE A 341 -22.79 -6.89 17.95
CA ILE A 341 -22.86 -7.69 19.18
C ILE A 341 -23.06 -9.18 18.85
N ASN A 342 -23.91 -9.50 17.89
CA ASN A 342 -24.24 -10.89 17.55
C ASN A 342 -23.14 -11.61 16.75
N THR A 343 -22.26 -10.85 16.06
CA THR A 343 -21.20 -11.42 15.19
C THR A 343 -19.80 -11.24 15.75
N CYS A 344 -19.62 -10.49 16.84
CA CYS A 344 -18.32 -10.27 17.46
C CYS A 344 -17.64 -11.57 17.91
N LYS A 345 -16.34 -11.52 18.11
CA LYS A 345 -15.51 -12.67 18.48
C LYS A 345 -15.13 -12.62 19.95
N ASN A 346 -15.31 -13.75 20.63
CA ASN A 346 -14.78 -14.00 21.97
C ASN A 346 -13.42 -14.70 21.85
N PHE A 347 -12.37 -14.14 22.47
CA PHE A 347 -11.01 -14.66 22.50
C PHE A 347 -10.59 -15.03 23.92
#